data_6ad810d2f8f27ddd7fe4e4d5ab832a12
#
_entry.id   6ad810d2f8f27ddd7fe4e4d5ab832a12
#
_cell.length_a   1.000
_cell.length_b   1.000
_cell.length_c   1.000
_cell.angle_alpha   90.00
_cell.angle_beta   90.00
_cell.angle_gamma   90.00
#
_symmetry.space_group_name_H-M   'P 1'
#
loop_
_entity.id
_entity.type
_entity.pdbx_description
1 polymer ?
#
loop_
_entity_poly.entity_id
_entity_poly.type
_entity_poly.pdbx_seq_one_letter_code
_entity_poly.pdbx_strand_id
1 'polypeptide(L)'
;MKIKLSPSILSADFANLERDIKVAVDAGAEYVHVDVMDGHFVPNITIGAPVVKSLRKATDAVLDVHLMISDPDKYLDDFIKAGSDIITVHCEANGDTREQLRKIRAAGIKAACVIKPATPVETAIE
;
A
#
# COMPACT_ATOMS: atom_id res chain seq x y z
N MET A 1 -22.93 -8.01 3.83
CA MET A 1 -21.53 -7.62 3.52
C MET A 1 -21.09 -6.56 4.52
N LYS A 2 -19.99 -6.75 5.23
CA LYS A 2 -19.47 -5.74 6.19
C LYS A 2 -18.55 -4.78 5.42
N ILE A 3 -18.86 -3.48 5.45
CA ILE A 3 -18.02 -2.44 4.89
C ILE A 3 -16.80 -2.25 5.80
N LYS A 4 -15.62 -2.12 5.22
CA LYS A 4 -14.35 -1.79 5.89
C LYS A 4 -13.95 -0.36 5.53
N LEU A 5 -13.47 0.38 6.52
CA LEU A 5 -12.94 1.73 6.31
C LEU A 5 -11.41 1.66 6.25
N SER A 6 -10.84 2.21 5.19
CA SER A 6 -9.40 2.28 4.95
C SER A 6 -8.98 3.73 4.64
N PRO A 7 -8.95 4.62 5.64
CA PRO A 7 -8.54 6.01 5.44
C PRO A 7 -7.05 6.08 5.07
N SER A 8 -6.73 6.95 4.11
CA SER A 8 -5.35 7.17 3.69
C SER A 8 -4.62 8.12 4.62
N ILE A 9 -3.41 7.74 5.02
CA ILE A 9 -2.49 8.61 5.76
C ILE A 9 -1.97 9.78 4.93
N LEU A 10 -2.22 9.79 3.64
CA LEU A 10 -1.90 10.93 2.78
C LEU A 10 -2.59 12.22 3.25
N SER A 11 -3.73 12.10 3.92
CA SER A 11 -4.48 13.22 4.51
C SER A 11 -4.06 13.54 5.96
N ALA A 12 -3.13 12.79 6.53
CA ALA A 12 -2.64 13.00 7.89
C ALA A 12 -1.47 14.00 7.92
N ASP A 13 -1.16 14.47 9.12
CA ASP A 13 0.08 15.20 9.39
C ASP A 13 1.24 14.19 9.48
N PHE A 14 2.14 14.20 8.51
CA PHE A 14 3.28 13.26 8.43
C PHE A 14 4.23 13.38 9.63
N ALA A 15 4.26 14.54 10.30
CA ALA A 15 5.04 14.71 11.52
C ALA A 15 4.37 14.07 12.75
N ASN A 16 3.09 13.66 12.66
CA ASN A 16 2.29 13.12 13.75
C ASN A 16 1.43 11.93 13.33
N LEU A 17 1.96 11.05 12.50
CA LEU A 17 1.21 9.93 11.91
C LEU A 17 0.60 9.00 12.95
N GLU A 18 1.33 8.64 14.01
CA GLU A 18 0.80 7.78 15.07
C GLU A 18 -0.46 8.38 15.72
N ARG A 19 -0.42 9.67 16.05
CA ARG A 19 -1.57 10.38 16.61
C ARG A 19 -2.79 10.34 15.68
N ASP A 20 -2.58 10.67 14.41
CA ASP A 20 -3.66 10.79 13.45
C ASP A 20 -4.26 9.42 13.08
N ILE A 21 -3.41 8.39 12.97
CA ILE A 21 -3.87 7.00 12.79
C ILE A 21 -4.69 6.54 13.99
N LYS A 22 -4.22 6.84 15.21
CA LYS A 22 -4.97 6.47 16.42
C LYS A 22 -6.37 7.11 16.44
N VAL A 23 -6.50 8.36 16.05
CA VAL A 23 -7.81 9.03 15.94
C VAL A 23 -8.73 8.30 14.96
N ALA A 24 -8.23 7.92 13.79
CA ALA A 24 -9.00 7.19 12.79
C ALA A 24 -9.42 5.78 13.27
N VAL A 25 -8.50 5.06 13.89
CA VAL A 25 -8.75 3.69 14.42
C VAL A 25 -9.75 3.74 15.59
N ASP A 26 -9.61 4.69 16.51
CA ASP A 26 -10.54 4.87 17.65
C ASP A 26 -11.94 5.26 17.15
N ALA A 27 -12.03 5.93 15.98
CA ALA A 27 -13.30 6.23 15.31
C ALA A 27 -13.91 5.05 14.53
N GLY A 28 -13.22 3.91 14.47
CA GLY A 28 -13.73 2.68 13.87
C GLY A 28 -13.10 2.26 12.55
N ALA A 29 -12.02 2.91 12.10
CA ALA A 29 -11.26 2.44 10.95
C ALA A 29 -10.55 1.13 11.28
N GLU A 30 -10.77 0.11 10.45
CA GLU A 30 -10.16 -1.21 10.63
C GLU A 30 -8.84 -1.32 9.85
N TYR A 31 -8.69 -0.51 8.80
CA TYR A 31 -7.54 -0.47 7.88
C TYR A 31 -6.90 0.92 7.92
N VAL A 32 -5.64 0.97 7.57
CA VAL A 32 -4.88 2.20 7.36
C VAL A 32 -4.28 2.11 5.95
N HIS A 33 -4.73 2.99 5.05
CA HIS A 33 -4.24 3.03 3.68
C HIS A 33 -2.95 3.85 3.59
N VAL A 34 -1.94 3.26 2.96
CA VAL A 34 -0.59 3.83 2.86
C VAL A 34 -0.24 4.02 1.39
N ASP A 35 -0.37 5.25 0.90
CA ASP A 35 -0.08 5.61 -0.48
C ASP A 35 1.42 5.93 -0.66
N VAL A 36 2.14 5.03 -1.33
CA VAL A 36 3.56 5.15 -1.64
C VAL A 36 3.75 5.65 -3.06
N MET A 37 4.37 6.81 -3.20
CA MET A 37 4.60 7.49 -4.48
C MET A 37 6.08 7.82 -4.65
N ASP A 38 6.64 7.54 -5.83
CA ASP A 38 8.07 7.65 -6.12
C ASP A 38 8.48 8.88 -6.95
N GLY A 39 7.52 9.69 -7.39
CA GLY A 39 7.80 10.86 -8.24
C GLY A 39 8.12 10.52 -9.71
N HIS A 40 7.99 9.24 -10.10
CA HIS A 40 8.20 8.76 -11.47
C HIS A 40 6.91 8.16 -12.03
N PHE A 41 6.37 7.15 -11.36
CA PHE A 41 5.09 6.54 -11.72
C PHE A 41 3.93 7.52 -11.58
N VAL A 42 3.99 8.37 -10.57
CA VAL A 42 3.10 9.50 -10.30
C VAL A 42 3.92 10.75 -9.98
N PRO A 43 3.36 11.98 -10.20
CA PRO A 43 4.13 13.23 -10.08
C PRO A 43 4.27 13.71 -8.62
N ASN A 44 4.29 12.85 -7.65
CA ASN A 44 4.47 13.17 -6.23
C ASN A 44 5.40 12.16 -5.57
N ILE A 45 6.07 12.57 -4.50
CA ILE A 45 6.89 11.72 -3.64
C ILE A 45 6.29 11.78 -2.24
N THR A 46 6.01 10.63 -1.63
CA THR A 46 5.36 10.60 -0.31
C THR A 46 6.22 9.93 0.75
N ILE A 47 6.19 8.62 0.82
CA ILE A 47 6.81 7.82 1.88
C ILE A 47 7.35 6.51 1.31
N GLY A 48 8.08 5.77 2.12
CA GLY A 48 8.64 4.48 1.75
C GLY A 48 8.53 3.43 2.86
N ALA A 49 9.19 2.30 2.68
CA ALA A 49 9.20 1.18 3.60
C ALA A 49 9.63 1.53 5.04
N PRO A 50 10.56 2.48 5.30
CA PRO A 50 10.90 2.88 6.66
C PRO A 50 9.72 3.45 7.44
N VAL A 51 8.82 4.19 6.77
CA VAL A 51 7.60 4.73 7.40
C VAL A 51 6.64 3.59 7.72
N VAL A 52 6.41 2.66 6.79
CA VAL A 52 5.57 1.46 7.04
C VAL A 52 6.08 0.68 8.24
N LYS A 53 7.39 0.48 8.33
CA LYS A 53 8.03 -0.20 9.47
C LYS A 53 7.77 0.51 10.81
N SER A 54 7.77 1.84 10.80
CA SER A 54 7.46 2.64 12.00
C SER A 54 5.98 2.56 12.36
N LEU A 55 5.10 2.64 11.35
CA LEU A 55 3.65 2.52 11.53
C LEU A 55 3.26 1.14 12.09
N ARG A 56 3.91 0.07 11.63
CA ARG A 56 3.65 -1.28 12.15
C ARG A 56 3.85 -1.39 13.67
N LYS A 57 4.78 -0.63 14.23
CA LYS A 57 5.01 -0.57 15.68
C LYS A 57 3.99 0.29 16.42
N ALA A 58 3.39 1.24 15.72
CA ALA A 58 2.48 2.23 16.29
C ALA A 58 1.01 1.78 16.30
N THR A 59 0.63 0.80 15.48
CA THR A 59 -0.77 0.35 15.35
C THR A 59 -0.88 -1.14 15.04
N ASP A 60 -1.95 -1.77 15.53
CA ASP A 60 -2.34 -3.14 15.16
C ASP A 60 -3.35 -3.17 14.01
N ALA A 61 -3.77 -2.02 13.49
CA ALA A 61 -4.65 -1.94 12.33
C ALA A 61 -4.02 -2.59 11.10
N VAL A 62 -4.84 -3.03 10.15
CA VAL A 62 -4.39 -3.59 8.89
C VAL A 62 -3.70 -2.50 8.07
N LEU A 63 -2.42 -2.69 7.74
CA LEU A 63 -1.66 -1.79 6.86
C LEU A 63 -1.89 -2.21 5.40
N ASP A 64 -2.68 -1.41 4.70
CA ASP A 64 -3.08 -1.57 3.31
C ASP A 64 -2.19 -0.68 2.43
N VAL A 65 -1.09 -1.26 1.92
CA VAL A 65 -0.02 -0.52 1.25
C VAL A 65 -0.22 -0.52 -0.26
N HIS A 66 -0.39 0.66 -0.84
CA HIS A 66 -0.58 0.89 -2.26
C HIS A 66 0.70 1.46 -2.89
N LEU A 67 1.31 0.68 -3.77
CA LEU A 67 2.57 1.04 -4.42
C LEU A 67 2.32 1.73 -5.77
N MET A 68 2.43 3.04 -5.79
CA MET A 68 2.45 3.86 -7.00
C MET A 68 3.91 4.18 -7.35
N ILE A 69 4.66 3.14 -7.69
CA ILE A 69 6.09 3.19 -7.99
C ILE A 69 6.39 2.51 -9.32
N SER A 70 7.43 2.98 -10.02
CA SER A 70 7.77 2.49 -11.35
C SER A 70 8.33 1.06 -11.32
N ASP A 71 9.14 0.73 -10.33
CA ASP A 71 9.86 -0.55 -10.24
C ASP A 71 9.55 -1.31 -8.94
N PRO A 72 8.33 -1.87 -8.78
CA PRO A 72 7.97 -2.58 -7.54
C PRO A 72 8.88 -3.75 -7.22
N ASP A 73 9.41 -4.46 -8.23
CA ASP A 73 10.31 -5.62 -8.01
C ASP A 73 11.52 -5.29 -7.14
N LYS A 74 12.03 -4.07 -7.22
CA LYS A 74 13.16 -3.62 -6.41
C LYS A 74 12.84 -3.45 -4.93
N TYR A 75 11.58 -3.18 -4.59
CA TYR A 75 11.18 -2.72 -3.26
C TYR A 75 10.19 -3.64 -2.54
N LEU A 76 9.57 -4.61 -3.23
CA LEU A 76 8.58 -5.51 -2.62
C LEU A 76 9.09 -6.16 -1.34
N ASP A 77 10.34 -6.65 -1.32
CA ASP A 77 10.91 -7.28 -0.13
C ASP A 77 10.99 -6.32 1.06
N ASP A 78 11.28 -5.05 0.81
CA ASP A 78 11.35 -4.03 1.86
C ASP A 78 9.98 -3.75 2.47
N PHE A 79 8.94 -3.66 1.63
CA PHE A 79 7.57 -3.45 2.10
C PHE A 79 6.99 -4.69 2.79
N ILE A 80 7.33 -5.88 2.35
CA ILE A 80 6.99 -7.15 2.99
C ILE A 80 7.60 -7.19 4.40
N LYS A 81 8.90 -6.95 4.51
CA LYS A 81 9.64 -6.95 5.79
C LYS A 81 9.21 -5.81 6.72
N ALA A 82 8.72 -4.71 6.17
CA ALA A 82 8.24 -3.58 6.96
C ALA A 82 6.96 -3.88 7.75
N GLY A 83 6.20 -4.93 7.39
CA GLY A 83 5.01 -5.36 8.10
C GLY A 83 3.70 -4.96 7.42
N SER A 84 3.70 -4.82 6.10
CA SER A 84 2.48 -4.65 5.30
C SER A 84 1.57 -5.88 5.44
N ASP A 85 0.28 -5.68 5.61
CA ASP A 85 -0.72 -6.76 5.62
C ASP A 85 -1.34 -6.99 4.24
N ILE A 86 -1.45 -5.93 3.46
CA ILE A 86 -1.90 -5.95 2.07
C ILE A 86 -0.90 -5.15 1.26
N ILE A 87 -0.51 -5.65 0.08
CA ILE A 87 0.27 -4.89 -0.89
C ILE A 87 -0.46 -4.90 -2.22
N THR A 88 -0.74 -3.69 -2.71
CA THR A 88 -1.37 -3.45 -4.01
C THR A 88 -0.34 -2.91 -4.99
N VAL A 89 -0.20 -3.54 -6.15
CA VAL A 89 0.67 -3.13 -7.25
C VAL A 89 -0.14 -2.70 -8.46
N HIS A 90 0.40 -1.80 -9.26
CA HIS A 90 -0.22 -1.38 -10.52
C HIS A 90 0.15 -2.30 -11.67
N CYS A 91 -0.83 -2.65 -12.51
CA CYS A 91 -0.59 -3.41 -13.74
C CYS A 91 0.27 -2.66 -14.74
N GLU A 92 0.32 -1.32 -14.67
CA GLU A 92 1.11 -0.46 -15.55
C GLU A 92 2.56 -0.25 -15.07
N ALA A 93 2.92 -0.73 -13.89
CA ALA A 93 4.29 -0.65 -13.38
C ALA A 93 5.22 -1.60 -14.13
N ASN A 94 6.53 -1.38 -14.01
CA ASN A 94 7.53 -2.25 -14.61
C ASN A 94 7.52 -3.64 -13.96
N GLY A 95 7.94 -4.64 -14.72
CA GLY A 95 8.02 -6.03 -14.26
C GLY A 95 6.77 -6.85 -14.62
N ASP A 96 6.70 -8.04 -14.08
CA ASP A 96 5.59 -8.97 -14.27
C ASP A 96 4.65 -8.91 -13.07
N THR A 97 3.47 -8.34 -13.26
CA THR A 97 2.47 -8.19 -12.22
C THR A 97 2.07 -9.53 -11.59
N ARG A 98 1.98 -10.60 -12.36
CA ARG A 98 1.62 -11.94 -11.82
C ARG A 98 2.71 -12.48 -10.90
N GLU A 99 3.98 -12.32 -11.27
CA GLU A 99 5.09 -12.73 -10.42
C GLU A 99 5.17 -11.87 -9.15
N GLN A 100 4.90 -10.58 -9.24
CA GLN A 100 4.81 -9.68 -8.08
C GLN A 100 3.72 -10.15 -7.11
N LEU A 101 2.52 -10.46 -7.61
CA LEU A 101 1.41 -10.97 -6.79
C LEU A 101 1.74 -12.33 -6.15
N ARG A 102 2.39 -13.22 -6.90
CA ARG A 102 2.85 -14.51 -6.35
C ARG A 102 3.86 -14.34 -5.23
N LYS A 103 4.82 -13.44 -5.41
CA LYS A 103 5.83 -13.11 -4.39
C LYS A 103 5.19 -12.57 -3.10
N ILE A 104 4.24 -11.63 -3.23
CA ILE A 104 3.51 -11.09 -2.09
C ILE A 104 2.74 -12.21 -1.35
N ARG A 105 2.01 -13.05 -2.08
CA ARG A 105 1.25 -14.16 -1.51
C ARG A 105 2.14 -15.21 -0.86
N ALA A 106 3.29 -15.52 -1.44
CA ALA A 106 4.27 -16.46 -0.89
C ALA A 106 4.82 -16.00 0.47
N ALA A 107 4.84 -14.70 0.73
CA ALA A 107 5.20 -14.10 2.02
C ALA A 107 4.05 -14.12 3.06
N GLY A 108 2.89 -14.69 2.72
CA GLY A 108 1.72 -14.73 3.61
C GLY A 108 0.91 -13.43 3.67
N ILE A 109 1.14 -12.51 2.74
CA ILE A 109 0.51 -11.19 2.67
C ILE A 109 -0.59 -11.21 1.61
N LYS A 110 -1.65 -10.43 1.82
CA LYS A 110 -2.69 -10.26 0.80
C LYS A 110 -2.16 -9.44 -0.37
N ALA A 111 -2.32 -9.98 -1.58
CA ALA A 111 -1.90 -9.34 -2.80
C ALA A 111 -3.09 -8.77 -3.57
N ALA A 112 -2.95 -7.57 -4.09
CA ALA A 112 -3.93 -6.92 -4.95
C ALA A 112 -3.25 -6.25 -6.14
N CYS A 113 -3.97 -6.16 -7.27
CA CYS A 113 -3.57 -5.33 -8.39
C CYS A 113 -4.60 -4.23 -8.63
N VAL A 114 -4.14 -3.14 -9.19
CA VAL A 114 -4.93 -1.96 -9.50
C VAL A 114 -4.51 -1.40 -10.86
N ILE A 115 -5.42 -0.67 -11.48
CA ILE A 115 -5.21 0.03 -12.75
C ILE A 115 -5.45 1.52 -12.58
N LYS A 116 -4.80 2.33 -13.42
CA LYS A 116 -5.10 3.75 -13.56
C LYS A 116 -6.44 3.94 -14.28
N PRO A 117 -7.13 5.07 -14.08
CA PRO A 117 -8.46 5.31 -14.69
C PRO A 117 -8.51 5.17 -16.22
N ALA A 118 -7.39 5.45 -16.91
CA ALA A 118 -7.29 5.34 -18.37
C ALA A 118 -6.98 3.91 -18.86
N THR A 119 -6.66 2.98 -17.97
CA THR A 119 -6.33 1.60 -18.31
C THR A 119 -7.59 0.73 -18.34
N PRO A 120 -7.84 -0.06 -19.39
CA PRO A 120 -8.98 -0.96 -19.43
C PRO A 120 -8.96 -1.98 -18.31
N VAL A 121 -10.13 -2.30 -17.74
CA VAL A 121 -10.24 -3.27 -16.63
C VAL A 121 -9.78 -4.67 -17.02
N GLU A 122 -9.90 -5.04 -18.26
CA GLU A 122 -9.44 -6.33 -18.83
C GLU A 122 -7.95 -6.57 -18.54
N THR A 123 -7.14 -5.51 -18.51
CA THR A 123 -5.71 -5.59 -18.17
C THR A 123 -5.45 -6.20 -16.79
N ALA A 124 -6.37 -6.03 -15.84
CA ALA A 124 -6.25 -6.57 -14.49
C ALA A 124 -6.82 -8.00 -14.35
N ILE A 125 -7.52 -8.50 -15.37
CA ILE A 125 -8.19 -9.81 -15.36
C ILE A 125 -7.33 -10.88 -16.03
N GLU A 126 -6.54 -10.49 -17.02
CA GLU A 126 -5.61 -11.38 -17.76
C GLU A 126 -4.40 -11.80 -16.91
#